data_a5585177bf645ad3aa680ce5d098e259
#
_entry.id   a5585177bf645ad3aa680ce5d098e259
#
_cell.length_a   1.000
_cell.length_b   1.000
_cell.length_c   1.000
_cell.angle_alpha   90.00
_cell.angle_beta   90.00
_cell.angle_gamma   90.00
#
_symmetry.space_group_name_H-M   'P 1'
#
loop_
_entity.id
_entity.type
_entity.pdbx_description
1 polymer ?
#
loop_
_entity_poly.entity_id
_entity_poly.type
_entity_poly.pdbx_seq_one_letter_code
_entity_poly.pdbx_strand_id
1 'polypeptide(L)'
;MQYRVDPKSGNRISALGLGCMRFPGAPGHPDAKTADAIISRAVEQGINYLDTAYLYPGNEVCVGASLERLGLRDRVLLATKLPHASCKCAEDFDRFFDEQLHRLRTDHIDYYLMHNITSPAQWERVVALGIEDWIAHQKAAGRIRQIGFSYHGSAADFLTMLDAYDWDFCQIQYNYAGERYQAGTAGLMAAAERGLAVFVMEPLLGGRLAGKLPPRARAVLDGAPDPHLRTPAAWGLSWVWNHPQVTMLLSGMTDTTQVDENAALADRALPNSMTTEQLDTIARVLGEFEKSNRVPCTGCGYCMPCPKGINIPGCFAAYNASYAHSWFTGLSQYFTASAVRTSEPKLVSNCVKCGKCARHCPQHIDIPERLDDARRRFQPGPVTAALKAFCKTRS
;
A
#
# COMPACT_ATOMS: atom_id res chain seq x y z
N MET A 1 -21.13 3.86 -9.08
CA MET A 1 -20.33 3.75 -7.81
C MET A 1 -21.24 3.26 -6.69
N GLN A 2 -20.88 2.13 -6.04
CA GLN A 2 -21.52 1.72 -4.79
C GLN A 2 -20.95 2.53 -3.62
N TYR A 3 -21.79 2.75 -2.59
CA TYR A 3 -21.39 3.44 -1.36
C TYR A 3 -21.72 2.56 -0.16
N ARG A 4 -20.87 2.58 0.84
CA ARG A 4 -21.08 1.91 2.12
C ARG A 4 -21.06 2.95 3.25
N VAL A 5 -21.77 2.67 4.33
CA VAL A 5 -21.87 3.60 5.46
C VAL A 5 -20.78 3.27 6.47
N ASP A 6 -20.04 4.29 6.89
CA ASP A 6 -19.18 4.21 8.06
C ASP A 6 -20.05 4.10 9.32
N PRO A 7 -19.97 3.02 10.10
CA PRO A 7 -20.88 2.79 11.22
C PRO A 7 -20.81 3.85 12.32
N LYS A 8 -19.61 4.46 12.53
CA LYS A 8 -19.41 5.44 13.60
C LYS A 8 -19.77 6.86 13.18
N SER A 9 -19.40 7.28 11.97
CA SER A 9 -19.65 8.65 11.50
C SER A 9 -20.96 8.83 10.76
N GLY A 10 -21.53 7.74 10.22
CA GLY A 10 -22.68 7.79 9.30
C GLY A 10 -22.30 8.27 7.88
N ASN A 11 -21.05 8.57 7.61
CA ASN A 11 -20.60 8.99 6.29
C ASN A 11 -20.84 7.92 5.24
N ARG A 12 -21.38 8.33 4.09
CA ARG A 12 -21.47 7.49 2.90
C ARG A 12 -20.14 7.54 2.14
N ILE A 13 -19.38 6.45 2.17
CA ILE A 13 -18.06 6.34 1.56
C ILE A 13 -18.16 5.51 0.28
N SER A 14 -17.56 5.97 -0.83
CA SER A 14 -17.47 5.20 -2.06
C SER A 14 -16.73 3.88 -1.80
N ALA A 15 -17.23 2.77 -2.33
CA ALA A 15 -16.60 1.46 -2.17
C ALA A 15 -15.16 1.40 -2.71
N LEU A 16 -14.81 2.34 -3.59
CA LEU A 16 -13.48 2.61 -4.13
C LEU A 16 -12.97 3.96 -3.60
N GLY A 17 -11.80 3.97 -2.95
CA GLY A 17 -11.06 5.17 -2.58
C GLY A 17 -9.82 5.36 -3.45
N LEU A 18 -9.38 6.61 -3.61
CA LEU A 18 -8.17 6.96 -4.33
C LEU A 18 -6.96 6.98 -3.39
N GLY A 19 -6.05 6.02 -3.55
CA GLY A 19 -4.74 6.02 -2.89
C GLY A 19 -3.74 6.89 -3.65
N CYS A 20 -3.36 8.04 -3.11
CA CYS A 20 -2.54 9.04 -3.80
C CYS A 20 -1.04 8.72 -3.83
N MET A 21 -0.57 7.74 -3.04
CA MET A 21 0.86 7.40 -2.89
C MET A 21 1.59 7.17 -4.23
N ARG A 22 0.87 6.72 -5.27
CA ARG A 22 1.48 6.26 -6.53
C ARG A 22 1.29 7.23 -7.69
N PHE A 23 0.98 8.48 -7.44
CA PHE A 23 0.91 9.48 -8.51
C PHE A 23 2.22 9.49 -9.31
N PRO A 24 2.16 9.48 -10.66
CA PRO A 24 3.33 9.57 -11.51
C PRO A 24 4.15 10.82 -11.25
N GLY A 25 5.46 10.74 -11.51
CA GLY A 25 6.38 11.86 -11.33
C GLY A 25 7.77 11.41 -10.90
N ALA A 26 8.67 12.35 -10.66
CA ALA A 26 9.97 12.08 -10.08
C ALA A 26 9.83 11.79 -8.57
N PRO A 27 10.77 11.08 -7.95
CA PRO A 27 10.74 10.84 -6.51
C PRO A 27 10.61 12.13 -5.70
N GLY A 28 9.56 12.24 -4.88
CA GLY A 28 9.26 13.44 -4.11
C GLY A 28 8.60 14.59 -4.89
N HIS A 29 8.38 14.42 -6.18
CA HIS A 29 7.79 15.43 -7.06
C HIS A 29 6.73 14.79 -7.96
N PRO A 30 5.52 14.49 -7.44
CA PRO A 30 4.40 14.02 -8.27
C PRO A 30 4.09 15.02 -9.38
N ASP A 31 3.77 14.51 -10.56
CA ASP A 31 3.37 15.35 -11.69
C ASP A 31 1.98 15.96 -11.44
N ALA A 32 1.94 17.27 -11.25
CA ALA A 32 0.73 18.00 -10.86
C ALA A 32 -0.39 17.87 -11.90
N LYS A 33 -0.07 17.91 -13.21
CA LYS A 33 -1.06 17.82 -14.28
C LYS A 33 -1.72 16.44 -14.31
N THR A 34 -0.92 15.39 -14.15
CA THR A 34 -1.41 14.02 -14.09
C THR A 34 -2.22 13.78 -12.80
N ALA A 35 -1.77 14.31 -11.66
CA ALA A 35 -2.51 14.24 -10.42
C ALA A 35 -3.86 14.94 -10.49
N ASP A 36 -3.92 16.15 -11.06
CA ASP A 36 -5.16 16.91 -11.30
C ASP A 36 -6.14 16.09 -12.15
N ALA A 37 -5.67 15.51 -13.26
CA ALA A 37 -6.51 14.70 -14.15
C ALA A 37 -7.07 13.46 -13.42
N ILE A 38 -6.23 12.75 -12.64
CA ILE A 38 -6.65 11.58 -11.87
C ILE A 38 -7.66 11.96 -10.79
N ILE A 39 -7.40 13.01 -10.00
CA ILE A 39 -8.29 13.46 -8.92
C ILE A 39 -9.62 13.94 -9.48
N SER A 40 -9.61 14.78 -10.51
CA SER A 40 -10.83 15.26 -11.16
C SER A 40 -11.67 14.09 -11.67
N ARG A 41 -11.02 13.17 -12.41
CA ARG A 41 -11.71 12.01 -12.96
C ARG A 41 -12.26 11.08 -11.87
N ALA A 42 -11.52 10.87 -10.77
CA ALA A 42 -11.97 10.07 -9.64
C ALA A 42 -13.25 10.66 -9.02
N VAL A 43 -13.28 11.98 -8.77
CA VAL A 43 -14.46 12.65 -8.20
C VAL A 43 -15.63 12.65 -9.17
N GLU A 44 -15.41 12.84 -10.47
CA GLU A 44 -16.44 12.72 -11.52
C GLU A 44 -17.08 11.33 -11.54
N GLN A 45 -16.28 10.27 -11.32
CA GLN A 45 -16.75 8.89 -11.25
C GLN A 45 -17.41 8.53 -9.89
N GLY A 46 -17.51 9.48 -8.96
CA GLY A 46 -18.17 9.32 -7.67
C GLY A 46 -17.27 8.79 -6.55
N ILE A 47 -15.94 8.76 -6.74
CA ILE A 47 -14.99 8.52 -5.65
C ILE A 47 -14.99 9.74 -4.74
N ASN A 48 -15.26 9.53 -3.45
CA ASN A 48 -15.32 10.59 -2.46
C ASN A 48 -14.30 10.44 -1.31
N TYR A 49 -13.33 9.54 -1.42
CA TYR A 49 -12.29 9.34 -0.41
C TYR A 49 -10.91 9.38 -1.04
N LEU A 50 -10.03 10.26 -0.53
CA LEU A 50 -8.65 10.42 -0.96
C LEU A 50 -7.71 10.11 0.21
N ASP A 51 -6.75 9.18 -0.01
CA ASP A 51 -5.77 8.76 1.00
C ASP A 51 -4.36 9.24 0.64
N THR A 52 -3.76 10.02 1.53
CA THR A 52 -2.35 10.41 1.47
C THR A 52 -1.64 10.16 2.81
N ALA A 53 -0.39 10.58 2.97
CA ALA A 53 0.34 10.52 4.23
C ALA A 53 1.53 11.47 4.23
N TYR A 54 1.94 11.91 5.43
CA TYR A 54 3.15 12.71 5.65
C TYR A 54 4.41 12.06 5.05
N LEU A 55 4.52 10.73 5.19
CA LEU A 55 5.67 9.95 4.72
C LEU A 55 5.66 9.66 3.22
N TYR A 56 4.70 10.16 2.45
CA TYR A 56 4.70 10.07 0.99
C TYR A 56 5.34 11.34 0.41
N PRO A 57 6.61 11.31 -0.04
CA PRO A 57 7.35 12.51 -0.37
C PRO A 57 6.63 13.37 -1.42
N GLY A 58 6.38 14.65 -1.11
CA GLY A 58 5.72 15.62 -1.98
C GLY A 58 4.23 15.40 -2.22
N ASN A 59 3.65 14.31 -1.71
CA ASN A 59 2.29 13.90 -2.05
C ASN A 59 1.23 14.80 -1.43
N GLU A 60 1.33 15.14 -0.13
CA GLU A 60 0.39 16.04 0.53
C GLU A 60 0.34 17.42 -0.13
N VAL A 61 1.50 17.96 -0.52
CA VAL A 61 1.59 19.25 -1.24
C VAL A 61 0.89 19.15 -2.60
N CYS A 62 1.09 18.05 -3.33
CA CYS A 62 0.46 17.82 -4.62
C CYS A 62 -1.07 17.70 -4.49
N VAL A 63 -1.55 16.88 -3.54
CA VAL A 63 -2.99 16.66 -3.30
C VAL A 63 -3.67 17.97 -2.88
N GLY A 64 -3.09 18.70 -1.90
CA GLY A 64 -3.65 19.98 -1.44
C GLY A 64 -3.75 21.01 -2.56
N ALA A 65 -2.68 21.16 -3.34
CA ALA A 65 -2.67 22.08 -4.48
C ALA A 65 -3.68 21.66 -5.57
N SER A 66 -3.86 20.37 -5.81
CA SER A 66 -4.86 19.85 -6.77
C SER A 66 -6.28 20.12 -6.30
N LEU A 67 -6.60 19.82 -5.04
CA LEU A 67 -7.93 20.06 -4.48
C LEU A 67 -8.32 21.54 -4.50
N GLU A 68 -7.37 22.44 -4.20
CA GLU A 68 -7.59 23.89 -4.28
C GLU A 68 -7.83 24.34 -5.74
N ARG A 69 -6.95 23.98 -6.69
CA ARG A 69 -7.11 24.37 -8.11
C ARG A 69 -8.41 23.89 -8.72
N LEU A 70 -8.85 22.70 -8.33
CA LEU A 70 -10.05 22.05 -8.85
C LEU A 70 -11.33 22.44 -8.10
N GLY A 71 -11.21 23.10 -6.94
CA GLY A 71 -12.35 23.43 -6.08
C GLY A 71 -13.06 22.18 -5.52
N LEU A 72 -12.31 21.13 -5.19
CA LEU A 72 -12.88 19.82 -4.85
C LEU A 72 -12.79 19.47 -3.37
N ARG A 73 -12.22 20.32 -2.50
CA ARG A 73 -12.01 19.98 -1.07
C ARG A 73 -13.30 19.52 -0.39
N ASP A 74 -14.41 20.22 -0.60
CA ASP A 74 -15.70 19.93 0.03
C ASP A 74 -16.46 18.74 -0.60
N ARG A 75 -15.93 18.19 -1.68
CA ARG A 75 -16.51 17.05 -2.37
C ARG A 75 -15.88 15.72 -1.97
N VAL A 76 -14.82 15.76 -1.15
CA VAL A 76 -14.04 14.58 -0.78
C VAL A 76 -13.83 14.49 0.72
N LEU A 77 -13.78 13.28 1.21
CA LEU A 77 -13.30 12.90 2.54
C LEU A 77 -11.78 12.72 2.43
N LEU A 78 -11.03 13.62 3.06
CA LEU A 78 -9.58 13.64 2.95
C LEU A 78 -8.94 12.90 4.13
N ALA A 79 -8.03 11.98 3.81
CA ALA A 79 -7.28 11.23 4.82
C ALA A 79 -5.78 11.51 4.71
N THR A 80 -5.15 11.71 5.87
CA THR A 80 -3.69 11.68 6.01
C THR A 80 -3.29 11.04 7.33
N LYS A 81 -1.97 10.91 7.60
CA LYS A 81 -1.47 10.03 8.65
C LYS A 81 -0.34 10.69 9.44
N LEU A 82 -0.44 10.65 10.79
CA LEU A 82 0.62 11.11 11.70
C LEU A 82 1.85 10.19 11.58
N PRO A 83 3.04 10.71 11.33
CA PRO A 83 4.28 9.94 11.37
C PRO A 83 4.70 9.67 12.83
N HIS A 84 3.86 8.97 13.60
CA HIS A 84 3.98 8.79 15.04
C HIS A 84 5.38 8.30 15.49
N ALA A 85 6.05 7.49 14.66
CA ALA A 85 7.40 7.03 14.95
C ALA A 85 8.44 8.17 15.00
N SER A 86 8.14 9.31 14.41
CA SER A 86 8.99 10.51 14.42
C SER A 86 8.69 11.46 15.58
N CYS A 87 7.58 11.28 16.29
CA CYS A 87 7.21 12.09 17.45
C CYS A 87 8.05 11.68 18.67
N LYS A 88 8.66 12.67 19.33
CA LYS A 88 9.53 12.49 20.50
C LYS A 88 8.96 13.15 21.75
N CYS A 89 8.08 14.12 21.59
CA CYS A 89 7.39 14.88 22.64
C CYS A 89 5.97 15.26 22.17
N ALA A 90 5.14 15.80 23.04
CA ALA A 90 3.77 16.17 22.74
C ALA A 90 3.68 17.26 21.65
N GLU A 91 4.59 18.22 21.65
CA GLU A 91 4.63 19.33 20.70
C GLU A 91 4.86 18.85 19.24
N ASP A 92 5.45 17.67 19.07
CA ASP A 92 5.62 17.10 17.75
C ASP A 92 4.29 16.74 17.08
N PHE A 93 3.23 16.45 17.86
CA PHE A 93 1.90 16.15 17.31
C PHE A 93 1.33 17.39 16.59
N ASP A 94 1.33 18.55 17.24
CA ASP A 94 0.87 19.79 16.62
C ASP A 94 1.75 20.18 15.45
N ARG A 95 3.07 20.10 15.61
CA ARG A 95 4.01 20.46 14.54
C ARG A 95 3.77 19.65 13.26
N PHE A 96 3.61 18.33 13.36
CA PHE A 96 3.33 17.51 12.18
C PHE A 96 1.94 17.75 11.63
N PHE A 97 0.93 17.89 12.50
CA PHE A 97 -0.44 18.09 12.08
C PHE A 97 -0.65 19.45 11.41
N ASP A 98 -0.12 20.52 11.96
CA ASP A 98 -0.19 21.86 11.37
C ASP A 98 0.54 21.91 10.02
N GLU A 99 1.71 21.24 9.91
CA GLU A 99 2.41 21.10 8.64
C GLU A 99 1.57 20.34 7.61
N GLN A 100 0.86 19.29 8.00
CA GLN A 100 -0.05 18.52 7.12
C GLN A 100 -1.23 19.38 6.64
N LEU A 101 -1.88 20.11 7.53
CA LEU A 101 -2.96 21.04 7.18
C LEU A 101 -2.47 22.11 6.18
N HIS A 102 -1.29 22.67 6.43
CA HIS A 102 -0.68 23.65 5.51
C HIS A 102 -0.39 23.03 4.13
N ARG A 103 0.24 21.83 4.08
CA ARG A 103 0.53 21.13 2.83
C ARG A 103 -0.75 20.78 2.06
N LEU A 104 -1.78 20.34 2.76
CA LEU A 104 -3.07 19.93 2.20
C LEU A 104 -4.01 21.11 1.92
N ARG A 105 -3.63 22.34 2.34
CA ARG A 105 -4.40 23.58 2.16
C ARG A 105 -5.83 23.47 2.68
N THR A 106 -5.97 22.95 3.89
CA THR A 106 -7.26 22.71 4.52
C THR A 106 -7.18 23.03 6.02
N ASP A 107 -8.30 23.31 6.64
CA ASP A 107 -8.43 23.58 8.08
C ASP A 107 -8.75 22.32 8.90
N HIS A 108 -9.13 21.22 8.25
CA HIS A 108 -9.47 19.97 8.92
C HIS A 108 -9.13 18.73 8.08
N ILE A 109 -9.04 17.60 8.76
CA ILE A 109 -8.88 16.26 8.15
C ILE A 109 -10.10 15.42 8.52
N ASP A 110 -10.70 14.79 7.51
CA ASP A 110 -11.89 13.95 7.71
C ASP A 110 -11.53 12.61 8.36
N TYR A 111 -10.43 11.98 7.93
CA TYR A 111 -9.96 10.68 8.44
C TYR A 111 -8.46 10.75 8.77
N TYR A 112 -8.13 10.82 10.05
CA TYR A 112 -6.74 10.92 10.51
C TYR A 112 -6.26 9.59 11.08
N LEU A 113 -5.05 9.14 10.70
CA LEU A 113 -4.55 7.83 11.08
C LEU A 113 -3.21 7.92 11.82
N MET A 114 -3.02 7.04 12.81
CA MET A 114 -1.68 6.66 13.25
C MET A 114 -1.03 5.85 12.13
N HIS A 115 0.12 6.30 11.59
CA HIS A 115 0.71 5.73 10.37
C HIS A 115 1.56 4.50 10.65
N ASN A 116 1.19 3.36 10.04
CA ASN A 116 2.03 2.16 10.02
C ASN A 116 2.31 1.59 11.43
N ILE A 117 1.27 1.41 12.24
CA ILE A 117 1.36 0.68 13.50
C ILE A 117 1.66 -0.79 13.22
N THR A 118 2.65 -1.35 13.91
CA THR A 118 3.05 -2.76 13.78
C THR A 118 2.98 -3.54 15.09
N SER A 119 2.82 -2.85 16.22
CA SER A 119 2.66 -3.45 17.54
C SER A 119 1.98 -2.49 18.54
N PRO A 120 1.32 -3.01 19.58
CA PRO A 120 0.73 -2.20 20.66
C PRO A 120 1.73 -1.27 21.34
N ALA A 121 2.97 -1.70 21.51
CA ALA A 121 4.02 -0.89 22.14
C ALA A 121 4.28 0.44 21.40
N GLN A 122 4.00 0.51 20.11
CA GLN A 122 4.12 1.79 19.37
C GLN A 122 2.99 2.75 19.73
N TRP A 123 1.79 2.25 20.00
CA TRP A 123 0.67 3.04 20.50
C TRP A 123 0.94 3.48 21.95
N GLU A 124 1.30 2.56 22.85
CA GLU A 124 1.63 2.84 24.24
C GLU A 124 2.69 3.95 24.36
N ARG A 125 3.69 3.93 23.48
CA ARG A 125 4.73 4.98 23.44
C ARG A 125 4.14 6.36 23.17
N VAL A 126 3.20 6.53 22.25
CA VAL A 126 2.60 7.85 21.97
C VAL A 126 1.53 8.21 23.00
N VAL A 127 0.86 7.22 23.62
CA VAL A 127 0.01 7.44 24.78
C VAL A 127 0.81 8.06 25.93
N ALA A 128 2.00 7.54 26.21
CA ALA A 128 2.91 8.12 27.22
C ALA A 128 3.37 9.55 26.89
N LEU A 129 3.23 10.00 25.62
CA LEU A 129 3.48 11.39 25.22
C LEU A 129 2.19 12.27 25.23
N GLY A 130 1.04 11.73 25.64
CA GLY A 130 -0.23 12.49 25.74
C GLY A 130 -1.06 12.53 24.44
N ILE A 131 -0.91 11.57 23.53
CA ILE A 131 -1.63 11.57 22.23
C ILE A 131 -3.15 11.53 22.40
N GLU A 132 -3.69 10.86 23.44
CA GLU A 132 -5.13 10.71 23.64
C GLU A 132 -5.79 12.07 23.95
N ASP A 133 -5.20 12.85 24.86
CA ASP A 133 -5.67 14.20 25.18
C ASP A 133 -5.54 15.13 23.94
N TRP A 134 -4.45 14.97 23.18
CA TRP A 134 -4.26 15.73 21.94
C TRP A 134 -5.34 15.39 20.91
N ILE A 135 -5.65 14.10 20.69
CA ILE A 135 -6.73 13.67 19.78
C ILE A 135 -8.07 14.27 20.23
N ALA A 136 -8.39 14.16 21.53
CA ALA A 136 -9.63 14.69 22.08
C ALA A 136 -9.74 16.20 21.83
N HIS A 137 -8.66 16.97 22.03
CA HIS A 137 -8.60 18.39 21.74
C HIS A 137 -8.85 18.69 20.25
N GLN A 138 -8.17 17.98 19.32
CA GLN A 138 -8.32 18.21 17.88
C GLN A 138 -9.71 17.81 17.37
N LYS A 139 -10.30 16.75 17.92
CA LYS A 139 -11.70 16.36 17.62
C LYS A 139 -12.68 17.43 18.13
N ALA A 140 -12.53 17.92 19.36
CA ALA A 140 -13.37 18.98 19.92
C ALA A 140 -13.27 20.31 19.13
N ALA A 141 -12.09 20.64 18.62
CA ALA A 141 -11.85 21.78 17.74
C ALA A 141 -12.38 21.58 16.30
N GLY A 142 -12.87 20.39 15.95
CA GLY A 142 -13.34 20.04 14.61
C GLY A 142 -12.24 19.91 13.57
N ARG A 143 -10.97 19.90 13.99
CA ARG A 143 -9.81 19.77 13.08
C ARG A 143 -9.56 18.32 12.65
N ILE A 144 -9.95 17.33 13.47
CA ILE A 144 -10.00 15.90 13.13
C ILE A 144 -11.45 15.43 13.26
N ARG A 145 -12.00 14.84 12.19
CA ARG A 145 -13.37 14.31 12.22
C ARG A 145 -13.40 12.87 12.74
N GLN A 146 -12.58 11.98 12.16
CA GLN A 146 -12.46 10.58 12.51
C GLN A 146 -11.02 10.22 12.78
N ILE A 147 -10.76 9.39 13.82
CA ILE A 147 -9.44 8.92 14.20
C ILE A 147 -9.32 7.40 14.04
N GLY A 148 -8.22 6.96 13.44
CA GLY A 148 -7.95 5.54 13.22
C GLY A 148 -6.48 5.23 13.12
N PHE A 149 -6.16 4.05 12.64
CA PHE A 149 -4.79 3.62 12.44
C PHE A 149 -4.61 2.77 11.19
N SER A 150 -3.46 2.84 10.54
CA SER A 150 -3.03 1.89 9.52
C SER A 150 -2.14 0.84 10.14
N TYR A 151 -2.40 -0.44 9.83
CA TYR A 151 -1.81 -1.56 10.55
C TYR A 151 -1.04 -2.53 9.65
N HIS A 152 0.15 -2.93 10.14
CA HIS A 152 1.05 -3.87 9.47
C HIS A 152 1.69 -4.91 10.43
N GLY A 153 1.13 -5.10 11.61
CA GLY A 153 1.62 -6.04 12.62
C GLY A 153 1.02 -7.45 12.51
N SER A 154 1.16 -8.25 13.58
CA SER A 154 0.58 -9.59 13.67
C SER A 154 -0.93 -9.55 13.92
N ALA A 155 -1.64 -10.64 13.61
CA ALA A 155 -3.09 -10.73 13.90
C ALA A 155 -3.39 -10.64 15.41
N ALA A 156 -2.53 -11.21 16.27
CA ALA A 156 -2.71 -11.14 17.70
C ALA A 156 -2.57 -9.70 18.22
N ASP A 157 -1.52 -8.99 17.79
CA ASP A 157 -1.30 -7.60 18.16
C ASP A 157 -2.40 -6.67 17.61
N PHE A 158 -3.00 -7.02 16.46
CA PHE A 158 -4.11 -6.27 15.90
C PHE A 158 -5.34 -6.27 16.81
N LEU A 159 -5.67 -7.43 17.38
CA LEU A 159 -6.78 -7.52 18.33
C LEU A 159 -6.54 -6.63 19.56
N THR A 160 -5.30 -6.64 20.09
CA THR A 160 -4.92 -5.73 21.18
C THR A 160 -5.05 -4.26 20.76
N MET A 161 -4.67 -3.92 19.54
CA MET A 161 -4.81 -2.55 19.03
C MET A 161 -6.27 -2.10 18.88
N LEU A 162 -7.17 -3.01 18.51
CA LEU A 162 -8.61 -2.70 18.43
C LEU A 162 -9.19 -2.28 19.78
N ASP A 163 -8.69 -2.86 20.87
CA ASP A 163 -9.17 -2.60 22.22
C ASP A 163 -8.35 -1.50 22.95
N ALA A 164 -7.29 -0.98 22.33
CA ALA A 164 -6.37 -0.03 22.95
C ALA A 164 -6.91 1.41 23.01
N TYR A 165 -7.89 1.75 22.19
CA TYR A 165 -8.50 3.08 22.11
C TYR A 165 -9.89 2.99 21.48
N ASP A 166 -10.74 3.99 21.68
CA ASP A 166 -12.04 4.08 20.97
C ASP A 166 -11.84 4.60 19.54
N TRP A 167 -11.32 3.72 18.68
CA TRP A 167 -11.08 4.02 17.28
C TRP A 167 -12.37 4.21 16.50
N ASP A 168 -12.40 5.14 15.57
CA ASP A 168 -13.53 5.32 14.65
C ASP A 168 -13.43 4.34 13.46
N PHE A 169 -12.21 4.03 13.00
CA PHE A 169 -11.95 3.16 11.86
C PHE A 169 -10.55 2.53 11.92
N CYS A 170 -10.30 1.56 11.06
CA CYS A 170 -8.96 1.03 10.83
C CYS A 170 -8.67 0.81 9.35
N GLN A 171 -7.38 0.82 8.99
CA GLN A 171 -6.90 0.55 7.64
C GLN A 171 -5.94 -0.63 7.66
N ILE A 172 -6.31 -1.73 6.98
CA ILE A 172 -5.57 -3.00 6.98
C ILE A 172 -5.17 -3.40 5.56
N GLN A 173 -4.06 -4.10 5.44
CA GLN A 173 -3.73 -4.81 4.20
C GLN A 173 -4.63 -6.04 4.09
N TYR A 174 -5.39 -6.16 2.98
CA TYR A 174 -6.23 -7.32 2.73
C TYR A 174 -6.40 -7.61 1.24
N ASN A 175 -6.15 -8.84 0.83
CA ASN A 175 -6.30 -9.35 -0.53
C ASN A 175 -6.30 -10.88 -0.50
N TYR A 176 -6.68 -11.55 -1.60
CA TYR A 176 -6.80 -13.00 -1.67
C TYR A 176 -5.48 -13.77 -1.45
N ALA A 177 -4.32 -13.10 -1.55
CA ALA A 177 -3.02 -13.70 -1.23
C ALA A 177 -2.56 -13.42 0.21
N GLY A 178 -3.36 -12.69 1.00
CA GLY A 178 -3.03 -12.25 2.34
C GLY A 178 -4.10 -12.51 3.40
N GLU A 179 -5.01 -13.47 3.19
CA GLU A 179 -6.09 -13.77 4.13
C GLU A 179 -5.64 -14.14 5.55
N ARG A 180 -4.44 -14.72 5.68
CA ARG A 180 -3.84 -15.12 6.96
C ARG A 180 -2.62 -14.27 7.33
N TYR A 181 -2.42 -13.15 6.65
CA TYR A 181 -1.24 -12.32 6.82
C TYR A 181 -1.61 -10.98 7.47
N GLN A 182 -0.81 -10.50 8.42
CA GLN A 182 -1.07 -9.31 9.24
C GLN A 182 -2.40 -9.42 9.99
N ALA A 183 -3.31 -8.44 9.90
CA ALA A 183 -4.65 -8.54 10.49
C ALA A 183 -5.44 -9.73 9.92
N GLY A 184 -5.34 -9.95 8.61
CA GLY A 184 -5.99 -11.03 7.89
C GLY A 184 -7.52 -11.02 8.03
N THR A 185 -8.15 -12.14 7.68
CA THR A 185 -9.62 -12.29 7.79
C THR A 185 -10.09 -12.21 9.25
N ALA A 186 -9.32 -12.76 10.19
CA ALA A 186 -9.68 -12.69 11.61
C ALA A 186 -9.74 -11.24 12.12
N GLY A 187 -8.76 -10.42 11.75
CA GLY A 187 -8.75 -9.00 12.10
C GLY A 187 -9.84 -8.21 11.41
N LEU A 188 -10.12 -8.49 10.13
CA LEU A 188 -11.24 -7.88 9.39
C LEU A 188 -12.58 -8.12 10.12
N MET A 189 -12.85 -9.36 10.50
CA MET A 189 -14.06 -9.73 11.23
C MET A 189 -14.13 -9.05 12.60
N ALA A 190 -13.04 -9.11 13.36
CA ALA A 190 -12.98 -8.52 14.70
C ALA A 190 -13.16 -6.99 14.72
N ALA A 191 -12.64 -6.29 13.72
CA ALA A 191 -12.85 -4.84 13.57
C ALA A 191 -14.30 -4.51 13.24
N ALA A 192 -14.91 -5.25 12.30
CA ALA A 192 -16.32 -5.06 11.94
C ALA A 192 -17.29 -5.38 13.08
N GLU A 193 -17.00 -6.43 13.88
CA GLU A 193 -17.79 -6.78 15.09
C GLU A 193 -17.79 -5.66 16.15
N ARG A 194 -16.71 -4.85 16.20
CA ARG A 194 -16.61 -3.65 17.05
C ARG A 194 -17.26 -2.41 16.44
N GLY A 195 -17.89 -2.53 15.27
CA GLY A 195 -18.52 -1.42 14.58
C GLY A 195 -17.53 -0.43 13.95
N LEU A 196 -16.29 -0.81 13.70
CA LEU A 196 -15.34 0.04 13.01
C LEU A 196 -15.56 -0.02 11.49
N ALA A 197 -15.40 1.14 10.83
CA ALA A 197 -15.21 1.13 9.39
C ALA A 197 -13.85 0.49 9.05
N VAL A 198 -13.85 -0.50 8.14
CA VAL A 198 -12.61 -1.17 7.72
C VAL A 198 -12.25 -0.75 6.31
N PHE A 199 -11.12 -0.06 6.20
CA PHE A 199 -10.54 0.36 4.93
C PHE A 199 -9.42 -0.61 4.52
N VAL A 200 -9.45 -1.04 3.27
CA VAL A 200 -8.47 -2.00 2.76
C VAL A 200 -7.42 -1.30 1.93
N MET A 201 -6.16 -1.40 2.35
CA MET A 201 -5.01 -1.01 1.56
C MET A 201 -4.37 -2.24 0.88
N GLU A 202 -3.60 -2.01 -0.18
CA GLU A 202 -2.94 -3.06 -0.97
C GLU A 202 -3.89 -4.19 -1.46
N PRO A 203 -5.09 -3.88 -1.97
CA PRO A 203 -6.02 -4.90 -2.45
C PRO A 203 -5.44 -5.74 -3.60
N LEU A 204 -4.47 -5.17 -4.34
CA LEU A 204 -3.76 -5.80 -5.44
C LEU A 204 -2.28 -6.07 -5.14
N LEU A 205 -1.88 -6.08 -3.86
CA LEU A 205 -0.52 -6.40 -3.39
C LEU A 205 0.56 -5.62 -4.16
N GLY A 206 0.40 -4.28 -4.25
CA GLY A 206 1.31 -3.42 -5.01
C GLY A 206 1.33 -3.67 -6.52
N GLY A 207 0.23 -4.16 -7.08
CA GLY A 207 0.05 -4.50 -8.49
C GLY A 207 0.52 -5.92 -8.86
N ARG A 208 0.95 -6.73 -7.88
CA ARG A 208 1.40 -8.12 -8.11
C ARG A 208 0.25 -9.06 -8.43
N LEU A 209 -0.95 -8.76 -7.96
CA LEU A 209 -2.19 -9.48 -8.27
C LEU A 209 -2.93 -8.88 -9.48
N ALA A 210 -2.29 -7.96 -10.21
CA ALA A 210 -2.81 -7.32 -11.40
C ALA A 210 -1.82 -7.43 -12.57
N GLY A 211 -1.26 -6.33 -13.06
CA GLY A 211 -0.36 -6.32 -14.22
C GLY A 211 0.94 -7.11 -14.03
N LYS A 212 1.31 -7.47 -12.80
CA LYS A 212 2.50 -8.29 -12.48
C LYS A 212 2.16 -9.73 -12.08
N LEU A 213 0.93 -10.18 -12.38
CA LEU A 213 0.52 -11.55 -12.09
C LEU A 213 1.37 -12.55 -12.92
N PRO A 214 1.91 -13.63 -12.30
CA PRO A 214 2.70 -14.62 -13.01
C PRO A 214 1.93 -15.26 -14.17
N PRO A 215 2.59 -15.64 -15.29
CA PRO A 215 1.91 -16.17 -16.48
C PRO A 215 1.03 -17.40 -16.20
N ARG A 216 1.46 -18.30 -15.33
CA ARG A 216 0.66 -19.48 -14.95
C ARG A 216 -0.60 -19.10 -14.19
N ALA A 217 -0.50 -18.17 -13.25
CA ALA A 217 -1.66 -17.63 -12.52
C ALA A 217 -2.57 -16.84 -13.48
N ARG A 218 -2.01 -16.10 -14.42
CA ARG A 218 -2.78 -15.41 -15.48
C ARG A 218 -3.54 -16.40 -16.38
N ALA A 219 -2.90 -17.49 -16.79
CA ALA A 219 -3.55 -18.52 -17.63
C ALA A 219 -4.77 -19.15 -16.95
N VAL A 220 -4.82 -19.22 -15.62
CA VAL A 220 -6.02 -19.67 -14.89
C VAL A 220 -7.18 -18.71 -15.12
N LEU A 221 -6.96 -17.39 -15.06
CA LEU A 221 -7.98 -16.39 -15.33
C LEU A 221 -8.42 -16.38 -16.78
N ASP A 222 -7.46 -16.51 -17.71
CA ASP A 222 -7.73 -16.55 -19.15
C ASP A 222 -8.58 -17.80 -19.54
N GLY A 223 -8.43 -18.90 -18.77
CA GLY A 223 -9.23 -20.13 -18.90
C GLY A 223 -10.59 -20.10 -18.19
N ALA A 224 -10.91 -19.01 -17.47
CA ALA A 224 -12.19 -18.82 -16.77
C ALA A 224 -12.80 -17.46 -17.19
N PRO A 225 -13.20 -17.29 -18.45
CA PRO A 225 -13.68 -16.02 -18.96
C PRO A 225 -14.97 -15.59 -18.24
N ASP A 226 -14.98 -14.37 -17.74
CA ASP A 226 -16.12 -13.73 -17.11
C ASP A 226 -16.38 -12.36 -17.78
N PRO A 227 -17.63 -12.05 -18.20
CA PRO A 227 -17.94 -10.81 -18.91
C PRO A 227 -17.68 -9.55 -18.09
N HIS A 228 -17.60 -9.68 -16.78
CA HIS A 228 -17.42 -8.56 -15.84
C HIS A 228 -16.02 -8.52 -15.21
N LEU A 229 -15.35 -9.67 -15.10
CA LEU A 229 -14.03 -9.80 -14.47
C LEU A 229 -12.93 -10.03 -15.53
N ARG A 230 -12.81 -9.07 -16.46
CA ARG A 230 -11.94 -9.20 -17.65
C ARG A 230 -10.44 -9.04 -17.37
N THR A 231 -10.06 -8.50 -16.23
CA THR A 231 -8.67 -8.24 -15.87
C THR A 231 -8.32 -8.85 -14.53
N PRO A 232 -7.05 -9.20 -14.26
CA PRO A 232 -6.65 -9.65 -12.93
C PRO A 232 -6.98 -8.63 -11.83
N ALA A 233 -6.93 -7.33 -12.14
CA ALA A 233 -7.35 -6.27 -11.21
C ALA A 233 -8.84 -6.40 -10.86
N ALA A 234 -9.69 -6.65 -11.86
CA ALA A 234 -11.13 -6.85 -11.64
C ALA A 234 -11.41 -8.02 -10.68
N TRP A 235 -10.74 -9.15 -10.87
CA TRP A 235 -10.84 -10.30 -9.98
C TRP A 235 -10.41 -9.96 -8.55
N GLY A 236 -9.26 -9.30 -8.38
CA GLY A 236 -8.73 -8.96 -7.07
C GLY A 236 -9.59 -7.94 -6.32
N LEU A 237 -10.05 -6.88 -6.98
CA LEU A 237 -10.90 -5.87 -6.37
C LEU A 237 -12.28 -6.43 -6.00
N SER A 238 -12.90 -7.21 -6.91
CA SER A 238 -14.20 -7.85 -6.64
C SER A 238 -14.12 -8.83 -5.49
N TRP A 239 -13.01 -9.55 -5.34
CA TRP A 239 -12.81 -10.44 -4.21
C TRP A 239 -12.79 -9.66 -2.88
N VAL A 240 -12.15 -8.52 -2.81
CA VAL A 240 -12.16 -7.68 -1.60
C VAL A 240 -13.56 -7.14 -1.32
N TRP A 241 -14.25 -6.62 -2.33
CA TRP A 241 -15.62 -6.11 -2.18
C TRP A 241 -16.65 -7.17 -1.83
N ASN A 242 -16.37 -8.44 -2.13
CA ASN A 242 -17.23 -9.57 -1.77
C ASN A 242 -17.41 -9.72 -0.25
N HIS A 243 -16.51 -9.13 0.57
CA HIS A 243 -16.60 -9.16 2.02
C HIS A 243 -17.49 -8.01 2.53
N PRO A 244 -18.64 -8.30 3.19
CA PRO A 244 -19.52 -7.28 3.74
C PRO A 244 -18.87 -6.41 4.83
N GLN A 245 -17.84 -6.90 5.48
CA GLN A 245 -17.07 -6.20 6.51
C GLN A 245 -16.16 -5.10 5.96
N VAL A 246 -15.83 -5.12 4.68
CA VAL A 246 -15.02 -4.08 4.05
C VAL A 246 -15.88 -2.86 3.77
N THR A 247 -15.57 -1.71 4.35
CA THR A 247 -16.26 -0.45 4.05
C THR A 247 -15.80 0.11 2.71
N MET A 248 -14.50 0.12 2.45
CA MET A 248 -13.91 0.68 1.24
C MET A 248 -12.54 0.04 0.98
N LEU A 249 -12.13 -0.05 -0.28
CA LEU A 249 -10.76 -0.37 -0.64
C LEU A 249 -10.07 0.80 -1.35
N LEU A 250 -8.77 0.92 -1.12
CA LEU A 250 -7.91 1.94 -1.72
C LEU A 250 -7.20 1.39 -2.96
N SER A 251 -7.34 2.06 -4.08
CA SER A 251 -6.58 1.76 -5.30
C SER A 251 -5.64 2.92 -5.66
N GLY A 252 -4.36 2.59 -5.88
CA GLY A 252 -3.34 3.53 -6.36
C GLY A 252 -3.36 3.59 -7.88
N MET A 253 -4.28 4.34 -8.45
CA MET A 253 -4.45 4.53 -9.89
C MET A 253 -3.45 5.56 -10.41
N THR A 254 -2.79 5.27 -11.52
CA THR A 254 -1.70 6.08 -12.07
C THR A 254 -2.07 6.81 -13.37
N ASP A 255 -3.27 6.57 -13.88
CA ASP A 255 -3.86 7.23 -15.02
C ASP A 255 -5.41 7.19 -14.96
N THR A 256 -6.05 7.98 -15.80
CA THR A 256 -7.52 8.10 -15.84
C THR A 256 -8.22 6.84 -16.36
N THR A 257 -7.55 6.04 -17.18
CA THR A 257 -8.11 4.77 -17.68
C THR A 257 -8.32 3.79 -16.52
N GLN A 258 -7.33 3.68 -15.62
CA GLN A 258 -7.46 2.87 -14.40
C GLN A 258 -8.57 3.40 -13.48
N VAL A 259 -8.77 4.72 -13.42
CA VAL A 259 -9.90 5.30 -12.67
C VAL A 259 -11.23 4.83 -13.26
N ASP A 260 -11.39 4.94 -14.58
CA ASP A 260 -12.63 4.54 -15.25
C ASP A 260 -12.91 3.05 -15.14
N GLU A 261 -11.92 2.21 -15.37
CA GLU A 261 -12.04 0.76 -15.24
C GLU A 261 -12.43 0.34 -13.81
N ASN A 262 -11.74 0.88 -12.80
CA ASN A 262 -12.01 0.52 -11.39
C ASN A 262 -13.35 1.11 -10.91
N ALA A 263 -13.73 2.30 -11.36
CA ALA A 263 -15.03 2.90 -11.03
C ALA A 263 -16.19 2.10 -11.64
N ALA A 264 -16.05 1.65 -12.89
CA ALA A 264 -17.05 0.77 -13.52
C ALA A 264 -17.21 -0.58 -12.79
N LEU A 265 -16.11 -1.12 -12.24
CA LEU A 265 -16.17 -2.30 -11.37
C LEU A 265 -16.87 -1.97 -10.05
N ALA A 266 -16.59 -0.80 -9.46
CA ALA A 266 -17.16 -0.36 -8.20
C ALA A 266 -18.70 -0.14 -8.27
N ASP A 267 -19.28 0.01 -9.46
CA ASP A 267 -20.74 -0.01 -9.67
C ASP A 267 -21.37 -1.34 -9.27
N ARG A 268 -20.59 -2.42 -9.31
CA ARG A 268 -20.99 -3.80 -9.02
C ARG A 268 -20.39 -4.35 -7.73
N ALA A 269 -19.79 -3.50 -6.90
CA ALA A 269 -19.09 -3.85 -5.66
C ALA A 269 -20.07 -4.27 -4.53
N LEU A 270 -20.89 -5.29 -4.80
CA LEU A 270 -21.85 -5.81 -3.83
C LEU A 270 -21.22 -6.88 -2.95
N PRO A 271 -21.51 -6.89 -1.63
CA PRO A 271 -21.12 -7.97 -0.76
C PRO A 271 -21.73 -9.33 -1.19
N ASN A 272 -20.99 -10.41 -0.97
CA ASN A 272 -21.43 -11.79 -1.26
C ASN A 272 -21.90 -11.99 -2.72
N SER A 273 -21.35 -11.24 -3.67
CA SER A 273 -21.78 -11.27 -5.06
C SER A 273 -20.97 -12.23 -5.93
N MET A 274 -19.81 -12.70 -5.46
CA MET A 274 -19.00 -13.68 -6.19
C MET A 274 -19.58 -15.08 -6.07
N THR A 275 -19.62 -15.79 -7.21
CA THR A 275 -20.08 -17.19 -7.26
C THR A 275 -19.02 -18.13 -6.70
N THR A 276 -19.42 -19.36 -6.33
CA THR A 276 -18.47 -20.42 -5.91
C THR A 276 -17.42 -20.68 -6.97
N GLU A 277 -17.78 -20.72 -8.26
CA GLU A 277 -16.86 -20.91 -9.37
C GLU A 277 -15.82 -19.80 -9.49
N GLN A 278 -16.24 -18.55 -9.24
CA GLN A 278 -15.32 -17.42 -9.23
C GLN A 278 -14.35 -17.50 -8.03
N LEU A 279 -14.83 -17.88 -6.86
CA LEU A 279 -13.98 -18.08 -5.67
C LEU A 279 -13.01 -19.26 -5.86
N ASP A 280 -13.45 -20.37 -6.45
CA ASP A 280 -12.57 -21.50 -6.80
C ASP A 280 -11.52 -21.11 -7.83
N THR A 281 -11.88 -20.23 -8.77
CA THR A 281 -10.92 -19.68 -9.74
C THR A 281 -9.84 -18.87 -9.04
N ILE A 282 -10.21 -17.99 -8.09
CA ILE A 282 -9.25 -17.23 -7.25
C ILE A 282 -8.36 -18.18 -6.46
N ALA A 283 -8.89 -19.25 -5.88
CA ALA A 283 -8.09 -20.24 -5.13
C ALA A 283 -7.03 -20.92 -6.04
N ARG A 284 -7.38 -21.26 -7.29
CA ARG A 284 -6.43 -21.79 -8.27
C ARG A 284 -5.37 -20.77 -8.68
N VAL A 285 -5.78 -19.51 -8.89
CA VAL A 285 -4.85 -18.38 -9.17
C VAL A 285 -3.83 -18.25 -8.04
N LEU A 286 -4.30 -18.27 -6.79
CA LEU A 286 -3.46 -18.18 -5.59
C LEU A 286 -2.43 -19.30 -5.55
N GLY A 287 -2.85 -20.57 -5.80
CA GLY A 287 -1.94 -21.71 -5.84
C GLY A 287 -0.82 -21.56 -6.88
N GLU A 288 -1.09 -21.01 -8.05
CA GLU A 288 -0.06 -20.71 -9.06
C GLU A 288 0.80 -19.48 -8.70
N PHE A 289 0.21 -18.46 -8.09
CA PHE A 289 0.92 -17.27 -7.63
C PHE A 289 1.96 -17.61 -6.56
N GLU A 290 1.60 -18.42 -5.57
CA GLU A 290 2.48 -18.82 -4.45
C GLU A 290 3.72 -19.57 -4.91
N LYS A 291 3.63 -20.36 -5.97
CA LYS A 291 4.79 -21.09 -6.55
C LYS A 291 5.93 -20.16 -6.99
N SER A 292 5.63 -18.93 -7.34
CA SER A 292 6.60 -17.94 -7.81
C SER A 292 6.87 -16.79 -6.84
N ASN A 293 6.04 -16.64 -5.81
CA ASN A 293 6.13 -15.56 -4.84
C ASN A 293 7.14 -15.89 -3.71
N ARG A 294 8.44 -15.87 -4.02
CA ARG A 294 9.51 -16.23 -3.08
C ARG A 294 9.78 -15.16 -2.02
N VAL A 295 9.57 -13.89 -2.37
CA VAL A 295 9.70 -12.74 -1.45
C VAL A 295 8.44 -11.88 -1.57
N PRO A 296 7.67 -11.70 -0.49
CA PRO A 296 6.38 -10.99 -0.52
C PRO A 296 6.54 -9.46 -0.57
N CYS A 297 7.51 -8.96 -1.32
CA CYS A 297 7.77 -7.52 -1.44
C CYS A 297 6.71 -6.85 -2.31
N THR A 298 6.05 -5.80 -1.78
CA THR A 298 5.02 -5.01 -2.49
C THR A 298 5.59 -3.83 -3.26
N GLY A 299 6.89 -3.55 -3.10
CA GLY A 299 7.57 -2.43 -3.75
C GLY A 299 7.21 -1.07 -3.16
N CYS A 300 6.77 -1.00 -1.90
CA CYS A 300 6.37 0.23 -1.22
C CYS A 300 7.52 1.24 -1.02
N GLY A 301 8.77 0.78 -1.00
CA GLY A 301 9.94 1.65 -0.91
C GLY A 301 10.37 2.08 0.50
N TYR A 302 9.66 1.73 1.58
CA TYR A 302 10.02 2.12 2.95
C TYR A 302 11.41 1.66 3.40
N CYS A 303 11.95 0.62 2.78
CA CYS A 303 13.32 0.16 3.00
C CYS A 303 14.40 1.02 2.32
N MET A 304 14.01 2.06 1.59
CA MET A 304 14.91 2.94 0.85
C MET A 304 15.07 4.30 1.56
N PRO A 305 16.22 4.99 1.41
CA PRO A 305 17.42 4.58 0.67
C PRO A 305 18.25 3.54 1.46
N CYS A 306 18.81 2.56 0.73
CA CYS A 306 19.81 1.66 1.31
C CYS A 306 21.17 2.39 1.46
N PRO A 307 21.87 2.30 2.61
CA PRO A 307 23.18 2.95 2.78
C PRO A 307 24.26 2.49 1.78
N LYS A 308 24.07 1.32 1.16
CA LYS A 308 24.93 0.78 0.10
C LYS A 308 24.34 0.94 -1.30
N GLY A 309 23.30 1.77 -1.44
CA GLY A 309 22.67 2.09 -2.73
C GLY A 309 21.91 0.94 -3.39
N ILE A 310 21.69 -0.19 -2.70
CA ILE A 310 20.98 -1.35 -3.27
C ILE A 310 19.53 -0.97 -3.52
N ASN A 311 19.03 -1.15 -4.74
CA ASN A 311 17.63 -1.07 -5.06
C ASN A 311 16.92 -2.36 -4.59
N ILE A 312 16.58 -2.40 -3.29
CA ILE A 312 16.01 -3.57 -2.63
C ILE A 312 14.71 -4.04 -3.31
N PRO A 313 13.70 -3.18 -3.56
CA PRO A 313 12.47 -3.60 -4.23
C PRO A 313 12.70 -4.14 -5.63
N GLY A 314 13.58 -3.51 -6.41
CA GLY A 314 13.95 -3.96 -7.75
C GLY A 314 14.65 -5.33 -7.75
N CYS A 315 15.54 -5.56 -6.79
CA CYS A 315 16.21 -6.87 -6.64
C CYS A 315 15.23 -7.98 -6.27
N PHE A 316 14.24 -7.71 -5.40
CA PHE A 316 13.20 -8.70 -5.05
C PHE A 316 12.21 -8.95 -6.19
N ALA A 317 11.86 -7.91 -6.94
CA ALA A 317 11.05 -8.08 -8.16
C ALA A 317 11.76 -9.00 -9.17
N ALA A 318 13.05 -8.77 -9.40
CA ALA A 318 13.88 -9.62 -10.26
C ALA A 318 13.98 -11.06 -9.73
N TYR A 319 14.16 -11.23 -8.42
CA TYR A 319 14.23 -12.53 -7.79
C TYR A 319 12.93 -13.34 -8.00
N ASN A 320 11.77 -12.73 -7.73
CA ASN A 320 10.48 -13.36 -7.99
C ASN A 320 10.27 -13.65 -9.49
N ALA A 321 10.63 -12.72 -10.37
CA ALA A 321 10.52 -12.89 -11.82
C ALA A 321 11.33 -14.10 -12.34
N SER A 322 12.44 -14.43 -11.67
CA SER A 322 13.26 -15.59 -12.02
C SER A 322 12.56 -16.94 -11.77
N TYR A 323 11.50 -16.96 -10.98
CA TYR A 323 10.63 -18.13 -10.74
C TYR A 323 9.29 -18.02 -11.48
N ALA A 324 8.79 -16.80 -11.67
CA ALA A 324 7.53 -16.54 -12.35
C ALA A 324 7.63 -16.75 -13.87
N HIS A 325 8.75 -16.36 -14.47
CA HIS A 325 8.99 -16.40 -15.92
C HIS A 325 10.15 -17.34 -16.27
N SER A 326 11.37 -16.83 -16.16
CA SER A 326 12.59 -17.62 -16.37
C SER A 326 13.76 -17.00 -15.60
N TRP A 327 14.79 -17.81 -15.38
CA TRP A 327 16.03 -17.33 -14.78
C TRP A 327 16.63 -16.15 -15.55
N PHE A 328 16.62 -16.21 -16.88
CA PHE A 328 17.13 -15.15 -17.75
C PHE A 328 16.34 -13.84 -17.62
N THR A 329 15.01 -13.91 -17.54
CA THR A 329 14.14 -12.74 -17.29
C THR A 329 14.50 -12.10 -15.97
N GLY A 330 14.60 -12.89 -14.91
CA GLY A 330 14.99 -12.40 -13.59
C GLY A 330 16.39 -11.80 -13.58
N LEU A 331 17.36 -12.43 -14.23
CA LEU A 331 18.74 -11.93 -14.33
C LEU A 331 18.80 -10.58 -15.07
N SER A 332 18.08 -10.44 -16.19
CA SER A 332 18.00 -9.17 -16.94
C SER A 332 17.43 -8.04 -16.09
N GLN A 333 16.33 -8.29 -15.37
CA GLN A 333 15.76 -7.33 -14.44
C GLN A 333 16.69 -7.01 -13.26
N TYR A 334 17.43 -8.01 -12.76
CA TYR A 334 18.42 -7.82 -11.72
C TYR A 334 19.54 -6.89 -12.18
N PHE A 335 20.04 -7.04 -13.42
CA PHE A 335 21.06 -6.17 -13.97
C PHE A 335 20.61 -4.72 -14.09
N THR A 336 19.35 -4.50 -14.43
CA THR A 336 18.75 -3.16 -14.43
C THR A 336 18.64 -2.61 -13.00
N ALA A 337 18.09 -3.39 -12.08
CA ALA A 337 17.90 -3.00 -10.68
C ALA A 337 19.21 -2.69 -9.95
N SER A 338 20.28 -3.42 -10.25
CA SER A 338 21.61 -3.27 -9.64
C SER A 338 22.53 -2.30 -10.37
N ALA A 339 22.03 -1.61 -11.41
CA ALA A 339 22.79 -0.65 -12.20
C ALA A 339 24.14 -1.21 -12.69
N VAL A 340 24.18 -2.49 -13.11
CA VAL A 340 25.41 -3.21 -13.53
C VAL A 340 26.14 -2.50 -14.67
N ARG A 341 25.45 -1.71 -15.48
CA ARG A 341 26.01 -0.97 -16.61
C ARG A 341 26.68 0.36 -16.23
N THR A 342 26.70 0.72 -14.96
CA THR A 342 27.33 1.94 -14.46
C THR A 342 28.72 1.66 -13.88
N SER A 343 29.51 2.72 -13.63
CA SER A 343 30.83 2.63 -12.98
C SER A 343 30.75 2.10 -11.54
N GLU A 344 29.58 2.25 -10.88
CA GLU A 344 29.37 1.82 -9.50
C GLU A 344 28.15 0.91 -9.36
N PRO A 345 28.24 -0.37 -9.71
CA PRO A 345 27.13 -1.30 -9.58
C PRO A 345 26.67 -1.45 -8.13
N LYS A 346 25.37 -1.38 -7.91
CA LYS A 346 24.73 -1.50 -6.59
C LYS A 346 24.24 -2.94 -6.37
N LEU A 347 25.20 -3.89 -6.41
CA LEU A 347 24.93 -5.32 -6.32
C LEU A 347 24.40 -5.73 -4.93
N VAL A 348 23.60 -6.79 -4.87
CA VAL A 348 23.11 -7.35 -3.59
C VAL A 348 24.26 -7.84 -2.69
N SER A 349 25.39 -8.24 -3.25
CA SER A 349 26.62 -8.57 -2.51
C SER A 349 27.23 -7.38 -1.74
N ASN A 350 26.83 -6.15 -2.03
CA ASN A 350 27.26 -4.96 -1.27
C ASN A 350 26.52 -4.83 0.08
N CYS A 351 25.55 -5.72 0.36
CA CYS A 351 24.81 -5.69 1.61
C CYS A 351 25.70 -5.99 2.81
N VAL A 352 25.79 -5.04 3.73
CA VAL A 352 26.55 -5.16 5.00
C VAL A 352 25.71 -5.67 6.17
N LYS A 353 24.50 -6.16 5.90
CA LYS A 353 23.56 -6.72 6.88
C LYS A 353 23.26 -5.80 8.09
N CYS A 354 23.24 -4.48 7.88
CA CYS A 354 23.01 -3.50 8.96
C CYS A 354 21.58 -3.49 9.52
N GLY A 355 20.62 -4.20 8.92
CA GLY A 355 19.24 -4.36 9.37
C GLY A 355 18.33 -3.14 9.27
N LYS A 356 18.83 -1.95 8.84
CA LYS A 356 18.02 -0.73 8.75
C LYS A 356 16.76 -0.92 7.91
N CYS A 357 16.89 -1.57 6.75
CA CYS A 357 15.79 -1.82 5.83
C CYS A 357 14.70 -2.74 6.40
N ALA A 358 15.08 -3.77 7.16
CA ALA A 358 14.12 -4.72 7.74
C ALA A 358 13.23 -4.06 8.80
N ARG A 359 13.78 -3.12 9.60
CA ARG A 359 13.00 -2.38 10.61
C ARG A 359 11.88 -1.51 10.04
N HIS A 360 11.99 -1.11 8.78
CA HIS A 360 10.99 -0.27 8.10
C HIS A 360 10.12 -1.06 7.13
N CYS A 361 10.29 -2.39 7.07
CA CYS A 361 9.53 -3.21 6.14
C CYS A 361 8.15 -3.56 6.68
N PRO A 362 7.05 -3.02 6.11
CA PRO A 362 5.69 -3.34 6.56
C PRO A 362 5.28 -4.78 6.22
N GLN A 363 6.08 -5.47 5.38
CA GLN A 363 5.87 -6.87 5.06
C GLN A 363 6.72 -7.82 5.93
N HIS A 364 7.38 -7.32 6.98
CA HIS A 364 8.22 -8.09 7.92
C HIS A 364 9.23 -9.02 7.23
N ILE A 365 9.72 -8.60 6.05
CA ILE A 365 10.71 -9.38 5.31
C ILE A 365 12.06 -9.25 6.01
N ASP A 366 12.72 -10.38 6.31
CA ASP A 366 14.15 -10.36 6.63
C ASP A 366 14.93 -10.01 5.35
N ILE A 367 14.99 -8.71 5.09
CA ILE A 367 15.58 -8.18 3.85
C ILE A 367 17.04 -8.62 3.68
N PRO A 368 17.92 -8.57 4.71
CA PRO A 368 19.30 -9.05 4.57
C PRO A 368 19.39 -10.52 4.16
N GLU A 369 18.56 -11.40 4.72
CA GLU A 369 18.53 -12.82 4.36
C GLU A 369 17.99 -13.02 2.94
N ARG A 370 16.89 -12.36 2.60
CA ARG A 370 16.31 -12.47 1.24
C ARG A 370 17.21 -11.86 0.15
N LEU A 371 18.01 -10.83 0.47
CA LEU A 371 19.05 -10.34 -0.44
C LEU A 371 20.18 -11.38 -0.64
N ASP A 372 20.50 -12.17 0.39
CA ASP A 372 21.46 -13.26 0.25
C ASP A 372 20.93 -14.38 -0.63
N ASP A 373 19.62 -14.69 -0.56
CA ASP A 373 18.99 -15.61 -1.51
C ASP A 373 19.09 -15.09 -2.95
N ALA A 374 18.83 -13.80 -3.17
CA ALA A 374 18.99 -13.18 -4.47
C ALA A 374 20.46 -13.20 -4.94
N ARG A 375 21.42 -13.02 -4.01
CA ARG A 375 22.85 -13.16 -4.29
C ARG A 375 23.18 -14.57 -4.75
N ARG A 376 22.73 -15.60 -4.04
CA ARG A 376 22.96 -17.01 -4.44
C ARG A 376 22.37 -17.31 -5.81
N ARG A 377 21.23 -16.71 -6.13
CA ARG A 377 20.52 -16.90 -7.41
C ARG A 377 21.20 -16.23 -8.59
N PHE A 378 21.66 -14.99 -8.44
CA PHE A 378 22.12 -14.13 -9.53
C PHE A 378 23.63 -13.88 -9.56
N GLN A 379 24.32 -14.17 -8.46
CA GLN A 379 25.76 -13.95 -8.33
C GLN A 379 26.51 -15.23 -7.87
N PRO A 380 26.30 -16.39 -8.51
CA PRO A 380 27.19 -17.52 -8.28
C PRO A 380 28.61 -17.14 -8.68
N GLY A 381 29.64 -17.77 -8.08
CA GLY A 381 31.04 -17.41 -8.18
C GLY A 381 31.51 -16.97 -9.58
N PRO A 382 31.27 -17.77 -10.66
CA PRO A 382 31.67 -17.40 -12.02
C PRO A 382 30.99 -16.13 -12.55
N VAL A 383 29.70 -15.94 -12.26
CA VAL A 383 28.95 -14.74 -12.68
C VAL A 383 29.45 -13.51 -11.94
N THR A 384 29.76 -13.63 -10.64
CA THR A 384 30.34 -12.53 -9.85
C THR A 384 31.71 -12.10 -10.38
N ALA A 385 32.56 -13.06 -10.78
CA ALA A 385 33.86 -12.76 -11.37
C ALA A 385 33.70 -12.04 -12.72
N ALA A 386 32.78 -12.53 -13.59
CA ALA A 386 32.48 -11.89 -14.86
C ALA A 386 31.92 -10.46 -14.70
N LEU A 387 30.99 -10.24 -13.74
CA LEU A 387 30.44 -8.93 -13.43
C LEU A 387 31.52 -7.96 -12.95
N LYS A 388 32.43 -8.39 -12.06
CA LYS A 388 33.53 -7.57 -11.57
C LYS A 388 34.53 -7.22 -12.69
N ALA A 389 34.82 -8.15 -13.60
CA ALA A 389 35.66 -7.92 -14.75
C ALA A 389 35.00 -6.91 -15.72
N PHE A 390 33.73 -7.07 -16.03
CA PHE A 390 32.96 -6.17 -16.90
C PHE A 390 32.90 -4.74 -16.37
N CYS A 391 32.78 -4.57 -15.06
CA CYS A 391 32.76 -3.22 -14.43
C CYS A 391 34.16 -2.56 -14.46
N LYS A 392 35.25 -3.35 -14.32
CA LYS A 392 36.63 -2.83 -14.37
C LYS A 392 37.07 -2.33 -15.76
N THR A 393 36.47 -2.85 -16.82
CA THR A 393 36.80 -2.43 -18.20
C THR A 393 36.10 -1.13 -18.63
N ARG A 394 35.28 -0.52 -17.78
CA ARG A 394 34.53 0.70 -18.04
C ARG A 394 34.81 1.86 -17.06
N SER A 395 35.68 1.65 -16.08
CA SER A 395 36.28 2.68 -15.24
C SER A 395 37.62 3.12 -15.86
#